data_aeec571302e959fe5df97c10fdabfa72
#
_entry.id   aeec571302e959fe5df97c10fdabfa72
#
_cell.length_a   1.000
_cell.length_b   1.000
_cell.length_c   1.000
_cell.angle_alpha   90.00
_cell.angle_beta   90.00
_cell.angle_gamma   90.00
#
_symmetry.space_group_name_H-M   'P 1'
#
loop_
_entity.id
_entity.type
_entity.pdbx_description
1 polymer ?
#
loop_
_entity_poly.entity_id
_entity_poly.type
_entity_poly.pdbx_seq_one_letter_code
_entity_poly.pdbx_strand_id
1 'polypeptide(L)'
;MSPQGVDNELRTLYPEIEAFQSGMLDVGDGHQVYWERSGTKGAKPAVFLHGGPGGTISPKHRRLFDPKLYDVVLFDQRGCGKSTPNASLEANTTWHLVADIERLRQMCGFDKWLVFGGSWGSTLALAYAETHPERVSELVVRGIYTLTRAELEWYYQFGVSEMFPDKWERFLAPIPVAERGDMMAAYRKRLVGCDRKAQIEAARAWSLWEGETITLLPDPETSGPFGEDDYAVAFARIENHYFVHAGWLEEGQLLRDAHKLSDIPGTIVHGRYDMPCPARYAWALHKAWSKADFHLIEGAGHAYSEPGILDRLIRATDKFAGK
;
A
#
# COMPACT_ATOMS: atom_id res chain seq x y z
N MET A 1 -39.11 -15.18 -17.37
CA MET A 1 -38.47 -14.24 -16.43
C MET A 1 -37.05 -14.00 -16.94
N SER A 2 -36.81 -12.84 -17.55
CA SER A 2 -35.49 -12.46 -18.05
C SER A 2 -34.54 -12.25 -16.86
N PRO A 3 -33.26 -12.68 -16.93
CA PRO A 3 -32.31 -12.35 -15.90
C PRO A 3 -32.12 -10.81 -15.91
N GLN A 4 -32.25 -10.21 -14.73
CA GLN A 4 -31.94 -8.81 -14.52
C GLN A 4 -30.54 -8.51 -15.06
N GLY A 5 -30.43 -7.48 -15.89
CA GLY A 5 -29.18 -7.08 -16.52
C GLY A 5 -28.09 -6.86 -15.47
N VAL A 6 -27.08 -7.71 -15.50
CA VAL A 6 -25.83 -7.46 -14.83
C VAL A 6 -25.25 -6.24 -15.53
N ASP A 7 -25.13 -5.15 -14.80
CA ASP A 7 -24.45 -3.92 -15.24
C ASP A 7 -23.01 -4.32 -15.62
N ASN A 8 -22.78 -4.51 -16.91
CA ASN A 8 -21.53 -5.06 -17.46
C ASN A 8 -20.47 -3.97 -17.64
N GLU A 9 -20.79 -2.73 -17.22
CA GLU A 9 -19.89 -1.60 -17.30
C GLU A 9 -18.95 -1.59 -16.08
N LEU A 10 -17.64 -1.51 -16.33
CA LEU A 10 -16.65 -1.42 -15.28
C LEU A 10 -16.78 -0.07 -14.57
N ARG A 11 -16.79 -0.10 -13.25
CA ARG A 11 -16.71 1.10 -12.43
C ARG A 11 -15.37 1.80 -12.61
N THR A 12 -15.40 3.11 -12.63
CA THR A 12 -14.22 3.97 -12.70
C THR A 12 -14.16 4.88 -11.48
N LEU A 13 -13.06 5.64 -11.34
CA LEU A 13 -12.91 6.60 -10.25
C LEU A 13 -14.10 7.58 -10.21
N TYR A 14 -14.56 7.92 -9.02
CA TYR A 14 -15.52 9.01 -8.80
C TYR A 14 -14.98 10.35 -9.35
N PRO A 15 -15.84 11.35 -9.58
CA PRO A 15 -15.40 12.67 -10.01
C PRO A 15 -14.33 13.27 -9.08
N GLU A 16 -13.57 14.21 -9.62
CA GLU A 16 -12.57 14.94 -8.84
C GLU A 16 -13.21 15.73 -7.72
N ILE A 17 -12.57 15.69 -6.56
CA ILE A 17 -12.98 16.43 -5.37
C ILE A 17 -11.77 16.98 -4.64
N GLU A 18 -11.94 18.12 -3.98
CA GLU A 18 -10.95 18.68 -3.09
C GLU A 18 -11.14 18.19 -1.65
N ALA A 19 -10.07 18.23 -0.87
CA ALA A 19 -10.15 18.00 0.56
C ALA A 19 -10.85 19.19 1.22
N PHE A 20 -11.84 18.92 2.07
CA PHE A 20 -12.51 19.98 2.83
C PHE A 20 -11.74 20.38 4.10
N GLN A 21 -10.77 19.59 4.51
CA GLN A 21 -9.91 19.85 5.66
C GLN A 21 -8.56 19.17 5.44
N SER A 22 -7.48 19.80 5.89
CA SER A 22 -6.13 19.20 5.90
C SER A 22 -5.29 19.86 6.98
N GLY A 23 -4.18 19.22 7.35
CA GLY A 23 -3.27 19.74 8.35
C GLY A 23 -2.08 18.84 8.61
N MET A 24 -1.31 19.18 9.63
CA MET A 24 -0.22 18.39 10.19
C MET A 24 -0.63 17.90 11.56
N LEU A 25 -0.40 16.62 11.87
CA LEU A 25 -0.61 16.04 13.18
C LEU A 25 0.74 15.69 13.79
N ASP A 26 1.04 16.26 14.96
CA ASP A 26 2.18 15.81 15.75
C ASP A 26 1.90 14.40 16.29
N VAL A 27 2.74 13.47 15.89
CA VAL A 27 2.63 12.05 16.28
C VAL A 27 3.75 11.63 17.24
N GLY A 28 4.50 12.60 17.78
CA GLY A 28 5.64 12.36 18.66
C GLY A 28 6.91 12.00 17.90
N ASP A 29 7.99 11.79 18.64
CA ASP A 29 9.32 11.39 18.13
C ASP A 29 9.89 12.37 17.08
N GLY A 30 9.43 13.63 17.08
CA GLY A 30 9.81 14.65 16.09
C GLY A 30 9.14 14.50 14.73
N HIS A 31 8.12 13.66 14.63
CA HIS A 31 7.35 13.48 13.39
C HIS A 31 6.05 14.25 13.39
N GLN A 32 5.75 14.86 12.23
CA GLN A 32 4.43 15.40 11.92
C GLN A 32 3.92 14.73 10.66
N VAL A 33 2.73 14.13 10.70
CA VAL A 33 2.11 13.50 9.54
C VAL A 33 1.11 14.44 8.89
N TYR A 34 1.23 14.59 7.57
CA TYR A 34 0.25 15.32 6.77
C TYR A 34 -0.99 14.45 6.61
N TRP A 35 -2.15 15.07 6.81
CA TRP A 35 -3.44 14.43 6.62
C TRP A 35 -4.42 15.35 5.91
N GLU A 36 -5.40 14.75 5.25
CA GLU A 36 -6.52 15.44 4.65
C GLU A 36 -7.81 14.64 4.80
N ARG A 37 -8.95 15.34 4.76
CA ARG A 37 -10.28 14.76 4.75
C ARG A 37 -11.03 15.20 3.51
N SER A 38 -11.70 14.25 2.85
CA SER A 38 -12.46 14.49 1.63
C SER A 38 -13.83 13.79 1.65
N GLY A 39 -14.73 14.21 0.77
CA GLY A 39 -16.11 13.71 0.73
C GLY A 39 -17.07 14.57 1.53
N THR A 40 -17.98 13.95 2.26
CA THR A 40 -19.01 14.62 3.05
C THR A 40 -18.72 14.50 4.53
N LYS A 41 -18.47 15.64 5.20
CA LYS A 41 -18.18 15.68 6.64
C LYS A 41 -19.30 15.01 7.45
N GLY A 42 -18.93 14.06 8.28
CA GLY A 42 -19.84 13.32 9.15
C GLY A 42 -20.59 12.17 8.47
N ALA A 43 -20.29 11.88 7.19
CA ALA A 43 -20.75 10.67 6.52
C ALA A 43 -19.97 9.43 7.04
N LYS A 44 -20.04 8.29 6.33
CA LYS A 44 -19.37 7.05 6.76
C LYS A 44 -17.87 7.26 6.88
N PRO A 45 -17.27 7.06 8.06
CA PRO A 45 -15.84 7.23 8.25
C PRO A 45 -15.03 6.19 7.49
N ALA A 46 -13.94 6.62 6.84
CA ALA A 46 -12.97 5.73 6.22
C ALA A 46 -11.55 6.27 6.34
N VAL A 47 -10.54 5.39 6.34
CA VAL A 47 -9.13 5.74 6.22
C VAL A 47 -8.51 5.02 5.04
N PHE A 48 -7.70 5.75 4.26
CA PHE A 48 -6.90 5.22 3.16
C PHE A 48 -5.42 5.11 3.56
N LEU A 49 -4.86 3.93 3.41
CA LEU A 49 -3.46 3.60 3.72
C LEU A 49 -2.70 3.36 2.41
N HIS A 50 -1.77 4.27 2.06
CA HIS A 50 -0.99 4.15 0.84
C HIS A 50 0.06 3.03 0.92
N GLY A 51 0.52 2.58 -0.25
CA GLY A 51 1.53 1.55 -0.43
C GLY A 51 2.98 2.04 -0.31
N GLY A 52 3.89 1.23 -0.77
CA GLY A 52 5.33 1.29 -0.67
C GLY A 52 5.80 0.14 0.24
N PRO A 53 6.25 0.40 1.50
CA PRO A 53 6.22 1.66 2.26
C PRO A 53 7.06 2.76 1.60
N GLY A 54 6.75 4.02 1.87
CA GLY A 54 7.49 5.13 1.25
C GLY A 54 6.72 5.84 0.13
N GLY A 55 5.54 5.32 -0.25
CA GLY A 55 4.64 6.00 -1.18
C GLY A 55 4.03 7.27 -0.59
N THR A 56 3.02 7.80 -1.26
CA THR A 56 2.33 9.02 -0.83
C THR A 56 0.86 8.99 -1.24
N ILE A 57 0.03 9.81 -0.60
CA ILE A 57 -1.34 10.00 -1.06
C ILE A 57 -1.38 10.87 -2.32
N SER A 58 -2.46 10.74 -3.08
CA SER A 58 -2.73 11.57 -4.26
C SER A 58 -4.22 11.91 -4.35
N PRO A 59 -4.60 12.96 -5.10
CA PRO A 59 -6.00 13.30 -5.34
C PRO A 59 -6.82 12.14 -5.93
N LYS A 60 -6.20 11.25 -6.70
CA LYS A 60 -6.86 10.05 -7.26
C LYS A 60 -7.38 9.11 -6.16
N HIS A 61 -6.70 9.03 -5.02
CA HIS A 61 -7.11 8.15 -3.93
C HIS A 61 -8.40 8.59 -3.25
N ARG A 62 -8.71 9.90 -3.21
CA ARG A 62 -10.01 10.43 -2.73
C ARG A 62 -11.18 9.84 -3.51
N ARG A 63 -10.96 9.56 -4.79
CA ARG A 63 -11.95 9.15 -5.79
C ARG A 63 -12.24 7.64 -5.77
N LEU A 64 -11.65 6.89 -4.85
CA LEU A 64 -11.98 5.48 -4.59
C LEU A 64 -13.27 5.33 -3.76
N PHE A 65 -13.82 6.42 -3.28
CA PHE A 65 -14.98 6.48 -2.39
C PHE A 65 -16.05 7.41 -2.96
N ASP A 66 -17.33 7.05 -2.82
CA ASP A 66 -18.42 7.96 -3.18
C ASP A 66 -18.36 9.20 -2.28
N PRO A 67 -18.11 10.40 -2.84
CA PRO A 67 -17.92 11.61 -2.04
C PRO A 67 -19.17 12.05 -1.28
N LYS A 68 -20.35 11.53 -1.64
CA LYS A 68 -21.59 11.83 -0.94
C LYS A 68 -21.82 10.94 0.28
N LEU A 69 -21.19 9.77 0.30
CA LEU A 69 -21.45 8.73 1.29
C LEU A 69 -20.32 8.54 2.30
N TYR A 70 -19.14 9.07 2.00
CA TYR A 70 -17.94 8.88 2.84
C TYR A 70 -17.36 10.19 3.35
N ASP A 71 -16.73 10.09 4.53
CA ASP A 71 -15.83 11.05 5.15
C ASP A 71 -14.46 10.34 5.24
N VAL A 72 -13.61 10.56 4.24
CA VAL A 72 -12.37 9.80 4.07
C VAL A 72 -11.17 10.56 4.61
N VAL A 73 -10.41 9.94 5.49
CA VAL A 73 -9.09 10.42 5.93
C VAL A 73 -8.02 9.78 5.05
N LEU A 74 -7.19 10.60 4.45
CA LEU A 74 -5.96 10.20 3.76
C LEU A 74 -4.78 10.83 4.49
N PHE A 75 -3.65 10.15 4.59
CA PHE A 75 -2.47 10.74 5.20
C PHE A 75 -1.18 10.19 4.58
N ASP A 76 -0.15 11.02 4.55
CA ASP A 76 1.20 10.59 4.24
C ASP A 76 1.82 9.98 5.49
N GLN A 77 2.28 8.73 5.41
CA GLN A 77 2.91 8.03 6.53
C GLN A 77 4.22 8.73 6.93
N ARG A 78 4.81 8.37 8.09
CA ARG A 78 6.06 8.97 8.58
C ARG A 78 7.13 8.97 7.49
N GLY A 79 7.76 10.11 7.27
CA GLY A 79 8.81 10.28 6.27
C GLY A 79 8.34 10.40 4.82
N CYS A 80 7.06 10.22 4.54
CA CYS A 80 6.49 10.18 3.19
C CYS A 80 5.86 11.51 2.78
N GLY A 81 5.86 11.80 1.48
CA GLY A 81 5.12 12.91 0.89
C GLY A 81 5.33 14.24 1.59
N LYS A 82 4.25 14.81 2.13
CA LYS A 82 4.25 16.08 2.87
C LYS A 82 4.53 15.93 4.36
N SER A 83 4.65 14.70 4.88
CA SER A 83 5.00 14.44 6.28
C SER A 83 6.47 14.76 6.55
N THR A 84 6.77 15.19 7.78
CA THR A 84 8.12 15.63 8.16
C THR A 84 8.62 14.89 9.40
N PRO A 85 9.95 14.64 9.50
CA PRO A 85 11.01 14.93 8.52
C PRO A 85 10.92 14.01 7.30
N ASN A 86 11.13 14.55 6.08
CA ASN A 86 11.08 13.76 4.85
C ASN A 86 12.18 12.68 4.82
N ALA A 87 11.86 11.49 4.31
CA ALA A 87 12.74 10.33 4.20
C ALA A 87 13.38 9.88 5.53
N SER A 88 12.81 10.28 6.69
CA SER A 88 13.29 9.88 8.01
C SER A 88 13.03 8.41 8.28
N LEU A 89 14.03 7.74 8.85
CA LEU A 89 13.97 6.33 9.25
C LEU A 89 13.86 6.15 10.78
N GLU A 90 14.09 7.23 11.53
CA GLU A 90 14.04 7.22 12.98
C GLU A 90 12.59 7.11 13.46
N ALA A 91 12.33 6.30 14.49
CA ALA A 91 10.99 6.05 15.00
C ALA A 91 9.94 5.81 13.89
N ASN A 92 10.32 5.12 12.82
CA ASN A 92 9.50 4.83 11.65
C ASN A 92 9.40 3.31 11.46
N THR A 93 8.45 2.69 12.14
CA THR A 93 8.18 1.24 12.14
C THR A 93 6.68 1.01 11.96
N THR A 94 6.29 -0.23 11.62
CA THR A 94 4.87 -0.62 11.51
C THR A 94 4.07 -0.23 12.74
N TRP A 95 4.64 -0.40 13.94
CA TRP A 95 3.93 -0.12 15.20
C TRP A 95 3.77 1.38 15.49
N HIS A 96 4.71 2.21 15.04
CA HIS A 96 4.52 3.66 15.05
C HIS A 96 3.37 4.06 14.11
N LEU A 97 3.29 3.47 12.91
CA LEU A 97 2.20 3.76 11.97
C LEU A 97 0.84 3.27 12.49
N VAL A 98 0.77 2.11 13.14
CA VAL A 98 -0.45 1.62 13.80
C VAL A 98 -0.92 2.62 14.87
N ALA A 99 0.00 3.14 15.68
CA ALA A 99 -0.31 4.16 16.67
C ALA A 99 -0.74 5.50 16.05
N ASP A 100 -0.12 5.90 14.93
CA ASP A 100 -0.46 7.12 14.20
C ASP A 100 -1.88 7.04 13.60
N ILE A 101 -2.28 5.88 13.10
CA ILE A 101 -3.64 5.62 12.60
C ILE A 101 -4.66 5.82 13.74
N GLU A 102 -4.38 5.33 14.95
CA GLU A 102 -5.25 5.56 16.11
C GLU A 102 -5.31 7.04 16.52
N ARG A 103 -4.19 7.76 16.45
CA ARG A 103 -4.18 9.22 16.73
C ARG A 103 -5.03 9.98 15.71
N LEU A 104 -4.95 9.63 14.43
CA LEU A 104 -5.79 10.21 13.37
C LEU A 104 -7.27 9.92 13.60
N ARG A 105 -7.63 8.69 13.93
CA ARG A 105 -9.00 8.30 14.23
C ARG A 105 -9.57 9.12 15.40
N GLN A 106 -8.82 9.22 16.49
CA GLN A 106 -9.19 9.96 17.68
C GLN A 106 -9.32 11.46 17.40
N MET A 107 -8.37 12.06 16.67
CA MET A 107 -8.40 13.45 16.23
C MET A 107 -9.66 13.76 15.42
N CYS A 108 -10.10 12.82 14.55
CA CYS A 108 -11.32 12.96 13.76
C CYS A 108 -12.61 12.71 14.56
N GLY A 109 -12.52 12.19 15.78
CA GLY A 109 -13.67 11.85 16.64
C GLY A 109 -14.44 10.62 16.17
N PHE A 110 -13.81 9.73 15.41
CA PHE A 110 -14.47 8.52 14.92
C PHE A 110 -14.34 7.37 15.94
N ASP A 111 -15.44 6.65 16.20
CA ASP A 111 -15.39 5.43 17.00
C ASP A 111 -14.84 4.25 16.22
N LYS A 112 -15.34 4.06 15.01
CA LYS A 112 -14.89 3.05 14.04
C LYS A 112 -14.82 3.66 12.65
N TRP A 113 -14.07 3.03 11.78
CA TRP A 113 -14.00 3.40 10.36
C TRP A 113 -13.76 2.20 9.45
N LEU A 114 -14.11 2.36 8.18
CA LEU A 114 -13.66 1.48 7.13
C LEU A 114 -12.15 1.70 6.91
N VAL A 115 -11.37 0.63 6.90
CA VAL A 115 -9.93 0.68 6.60
C VAL A 115 -9.71 0.17 5.18
N PHE A 116 -9.04 0.99 4.37
CA PHE A 116 -8.71 0.66 2.99
C PHE A 116 -7.20 0.72 2.79
N GLY A 117 -6.60 -0.39 2.33
CA GLY A 117 -5.16 -0.45 2.10
C GLY A 117 -4.77 -1.31 0.90
N GLY A 118 -3.74 -0.89 0.17
CA GLY A 118 -3.21 -1.67 -0.95
C GLY A 118 -1.70 -1.85 -0.89
N SER A 119 -1.18 -3.01 -1.35
CA SER A 119 0.26 -3.29 -1.29
C SER A 119 0.75 -3.25 0.16
N TRP A 120 1.83 -2.53 0.46
CA TRP A 120 2.21 -2.23 1.85
C TRP A 120 1.03 -1.70 2.68
N GLY A 121 0.14 -0.89 2.09
CA GLY A 121 -1.08 -0.45 2.76
C GLY A 121 -1.98 -1.61 3.18
N SER A 122 -1.95 -2.77 2.51
CA SER A 122 -2.67 -3.97 2.96
C SER A 122 -1.99 -4.62 4.17
N THR A 123 -0.66 -4.64 4.21
CA THR A 123 0.12 -5.07 5.39
C THR A 123 -0.24 -4.23 6.61
N LEU A 124 -0.21 -2.90 6.44
CA LEU A 124 -0.52 -1.95 7.50
C LEU A 124 -1.99 -2.04 7.93
N ALA A 125 -2.91 -2.23 6.98
CA ALA A 125 -4.34 -2.41 7.26
C ALA A 125 -4.61 -3.68 8.07
N LEU A 126 -3.97 -4.79 7.73
CA LEU A 126 -4.04 -6.05 8.48
C LEU A 126 -3.45 -5.88 9.87
N ALA A 127 -2.22 -5.33 9.98
CA ALA A 127 -1.57 -5.10 11.28
C ALA A 127 -2.42 -4.21 12.21
N TYR A 128 -3.04 -3.16 11.65
CA TYR A 128 -3.94 -2.29 12.39
C TYR A 128 -5.22 -3.01 12.81
N ALA A 129 -5.89 -3.71 11.89
CA ALA A 129 -7.15 -4.39 12.17
C ALA A 129 -6.97 -5.57 13.14
N GLU A 130 -5.84 -6.26 13.11
CA GLU A 130 -5.49 -7.33 14.06
C GLU A 130 -5.13 -6.81 15.45
N THR A 131 -4.67 -5.55 15.53
CA THR A 131 -4.35 -4.87 16.81
C THR A 131 -5.57 -4.19 17.42
N HIS A 132 -6.43 -3.59 16.60
CA HIS A 132 -7.59 -2.81 16.99
C HIS A 132 -8.87 -3.27 16.27
N PRO A 133 -9.27 -4.56 16.36
CA PRO A 133 -10.42 -5.06 15.61
C PRO A 133 -11.72 -4.34 15.97
N GLU A 134 -11.85 -3.83 17.20
CA GLU A 134 -13.00 -3.06 17.64
C GLU A 134 -13.10 -1.66 16.99
N ARG A 135 -12.05 -1.18 16.32
CA ARG A 135 -11.99 0.12 15.62
C ARG A 135 -12.21 0.02 14.12
N VAL A 136 -12.36 -1.19 13.59
CA VAL A 136 -12.57 -1.44 12.17
C VAL A 136 -14.01 -1.86 11.94
N SER A 137 -14.74 -1.09 11.14
CA SER A 137 -16.10 -1.44 10.74
C SER A 137 -16.11 -2.40 9.55
N GLU A 138 -15.27 -2.14 8.56
CA GLU A 138 -15.03 -3.00 7.40
C GLU A 138 -13.58 -2.85 6.93
N LEU A 139 -13.08 -3.85 6.20
CA LEU A 139 -11.71 -3.85 5.71
C LEU A 139 -11.67 -4.16 4.20
N VAL A 140 -11.11 -3.25 3.41
CA VAL A 140 -10.89 -3.42 1.97
C VAL A 140 -9.39 -3.47 1.70
N VAL A 141 -8.91 -4.59 1.20
CA VAL A 141 -7.48 -4.80 0.93
C VAL A 141 -7.22 -5.25 -0.50
N ARG A 142 -6.14 -4.73 -1.10
CA ARG A 142 -5.75 -5.00 -2.47
C ARG A 142 -4.25 -5.28 -2.57
N GLY A 143 -3.86 -6.19 -3.52
CA GLY A 143 -2.45 -6.51 -3.72
C GLY A 143 -1.83 -6.98 -2.40
N ILE A 144 -2.34 -8.10 -1.88
CA ILE A 144 -2.05 -8.58 -0.53
C ILE A 144 -0.56 -8.85 -0.37
N TYR A 145 0.03 -8.15 0.59
CA TYR A 145 1.42 -8.27 0.98
C TYR A 145 1.50 -8.64 2.46
N THR A 146 1.99 -9.84 2.75
CA THR A 146 2.09 -10.34 4.13
C THR A 146 3.47 -10.12 4.74
N LEU A 147 4.39 -9.58 3.96
CA LEU A 147 5.76 -9.23 4.33
C LEU A 147 6.56 -10.43 4.86
N THR A 148 6.35 -11.61 4.31
CA THR A 148 7.18 -12.77 4.62
C THR A 148 8.55 -12.67 3.95
N ARG A 149 9.54 -13.34 4.51
CA ARG A 149 10.86 -13.43 3.89
C ARG A 149 10.80 -13.97 2.45
N ALA A 150 9.94 -14.94 2.21
CA ALA A 150 9.77 -15.52 0.88
C ALA A 150 9.19 -14.53 -0.15
N GLU A 151 8.34 -13.57 0.25
CA GLU A 151 7.89 -12.48 -0.62
C GLU A 151 9.03 -11.50 -0.95
N LEU A 152 9.83 -11.15 0.04
CA LEU A 152 10.99 -10.28 -0.15
C LEU A 152 12.04 -10.93 -1.06
N GLU A 153 12.36 -12.20 -0.85
CA GLU A 153 13.29 -12.95 -1.70
C GLU A 153 12.77 -13.10 -3.13
N TRP A 154 11.47 -13.40 -3.30
CA TRP A 154 10.83 -13.47 -4.60
C TRP A 154 10.98 -12.19 -5.41
N TYR A 155 10.84 -11.04 -4.77
CA TYR A 155 10.81 -9.76 -5.48
C TYR A 155 12.20 -9.12 -5.63
N TYR A 156 13.06 -9.20 -4.60
CA TYR A 156 14.33 -8.48 -4.56
C TYR A 156 15.58 -9.37 -4.68
N GLN A 157 15.42 -10.69 -4.77
CA GLN A 157 16.59 -11.57 -4.88
C GLN A 157 16.49 -12.53 -6.04
N PHE A 158 15.38 -13.27 -6.16
CA PHE A 158 15.21 -14.30 -7.16
C PHE A 158 13.72 -14.60 -7.36
N GLY A 159 13.24 -14.55 -8.60
CA GLY A 159 11.86 -14.87 -8.95
C GLY A 159 11.32 -13.91 -10.00
N VAL A 160 10.97 -12.68 -9.62
CA VAL A 160 10.50 -11.65 -10.58
C VAL A 160 11.56 -11.32 -11.62
N SER A 161 12.85 -11.46 -11.27
CA SER A 161 13.97 -11.36 -12.21
C SER A 161 13.87 -12.28 -13.44
N GLU A 162 13.25 -13.44 -13.28
CA GLU A 162 13.04 -14.39 -14.37
C GLU A 162 12.00 -13.90 -15.39
N MET A 163 11.07 -13.05 -14.94
CA MET A 163 10.02 -12.46 -15.78
C MET A 163 10.44 -11.14 -16.44
N PHE A 164 11.35 -10.41 -15.80
CA PHE A 164 11.81 -9.08 -16.22
C PHE A 164 13.33 -8.97 -16.25
N PRO A 165 14.06 -9.82 -17.01
CA PRO A 165 15.52 -9.85 -16.99
C PRO A 165 16.16 -8.52 -17.44
N ASP A 166 15.55 -7.82 -18.39
CA ASP A 166 15.97 -6.51 -18.89
C ASP A 166 15.91 -5.42 -17.81
N LYS A 167 14.88 -5.44 -16.98
CA LYS A 167 14.72 -4.50 -15.85
C LYS A 167 15.62 -4.90 -14.68
N TRP A 168 15.78 -6.20 -14.47
CA TRP A 168 16.67 -6.74 -13.46
C TRP A 168 18.13 -6.35 -13.67
N GLU A 169 18.62 -6.32 -14.91
CA GLU A 169 19.96 -5.82 -15.21
C GLU A 169 20.17 -4.38 -14.72
N ARG A 170 19.18 -3.52 -14.88
CA ARG A 170 19.21 -2.13 -14.37
C ARG A 170 19.16 -2.08 -12.84
N PHE A 171 18.40 -2.97 -12.23
CA PHE A 171 18.36 -3.12 -10.77
C PHE A 171 19.70 -3.62 -10.22
N LEU A 172 20.41 -4.48 -10.93
CA LEU A 172 21.75 -4.95 -10.54
C LEU A 172 22.86 -3.90 -10.74
N ALA A 173 22.68 -2.95 -11.66
CA ALA A 173 23.74 -2.05 -12.12
C ALA A 173 24.48 -1.28 -11.00
N PRO A 174 23.83 -0.66 -10.00
CA PRO A 174 24.52 0.06 -8.94
C PRO A 174 25.19 -0.86 -7.89
N ILE A 175 25.01 -2.18 -7.99
CA ILE A 175 25.48 -3.14 -6.98
C ILE A 175 26.68 -3.96 -7.50
N PRO A 176 27.84 -3.89 -6.87
CA PRO A 176 28.99 -4.73 -7.21
C PRO A 176 28.64 -6.22 -7.14
N VAL A 177 29.22 -7.01 -8.05
CA VAL A 177 28.95 -8.46 -8.16
C VAL A 177 29.12 -9.19 -6.82
N ALA A 178 30.17 -8.84 -6.07
CA ALA A 178 30.47 -9.46 -4.78
C ALA A 178 29.40 -9.20 -3.69
N GLU A 179 28.50 -8.23 -3.88
CA GLU A 179 27.44 -7.87 -2.92
C GLU A 179 26.06 -8.38 -3.34
N ARG A 180 25.90 -8.94 -4.53
CA ARG A 180 24.60 -9.36 -5.10
C ARG A 180 23.99 -10.59 -4.44
N GLY A 181 24.68 -11.22 -3.49
CA GLY A 181 24.14 -12.33 -2.70
C GLY A 181 23.05 -11.94 -1.71
N ASP A 182 22.97 -10.64 -1.36
CA ASP A 182 21.88 -10.05 -0.57
C ASP A 182 21.62 -8.63 -1.08
N MET A 183 20.67 -8.53 -2.02
CA MET A 183 20.36 -7.27 -2.69
C MET A 183 19.80 -6.22 -1.73
N MET A 184 18.96 -6.61 -0.77
CA MET A 184 18.40 -5.66 0.20
C MET A 184 19.48 -5.05 1.08
N ALA A 185 20.42 -5.86 1.59
CA ALA A 185 21.54 -5.37 2.38
C ALA A 185 22.52 -4.53 1.54
N ALA A 186 22.75 -4.92 0.28
CA ALA A 186 23.61 -4.17 -0.63
C ALA A 186 23.02 -2.79 -0.96
N TYR A 187 21.72 -2.71 -1.22
CA TYR A 187 21.03 -1.44 -1.41
C TYR A 187 21.02 -0.58 -0.14
N ARG A 188 20.81 -1.20 1.04
CA ARG A 188 20.85 -0.50 2.32
C ARG A 188 22.12 0.33 2.50
N LYS A 189 23.28 -0.22 2.20
CA LYS A 189 24.57 0.47 2.32
C LYS A 189 24.60 1.79 1.53
N ARG A 190 23.98 1.82 0.35
CA ARG A 190 23.95 3.00 -0.53
C ARG A 190 22.86 3.98 -0.11
N LEU A 191 21.68 3.47 0.19
CA LEU A 191 20.52 4.31 0.54
C LEU A 191 20.69 5.07 1.86
N VAL A 192 21.50 4.55 2.81
CA VAL A 192 21.81 5.22 4.08
C VAL A 192 23.24 5.77 4.15
N GLY A 193 24.03 5.56 3.10
CA GLY A 193 25.42 6.05 3.02
C GLY A 193 25.49 7.57 2.83
N CYS A 194 26.71 8.11 3.03
CA CYS A 194 26.99 9.56 2.90
C CYS A 194 27.23 10.02 1.45
N ASP A 195 27.47 9.09 0.52
CA ASP A 195 27.65 9.42 -0.90
C ASP A 195 26.32 9.69 -1.56
N ARG A 196 25.97 10.97 -1.73
CA ARG A 196 24.69 11.39 -2.31
C ARG A 196 24.51 10.91 -3.74
N LYS A 197 25.58 10.83 -4.55
CA LYS A 197 25.48 10.36 -5.93
C LYS A 197 25.13 8.86 -5.95
N ALA A 198 25.84 8.04 -5.21
CA ALA A 198 25.56 6.61 -5.09
C ALA A 198 24.15 6.37 -4.49
N GLN A 199 23.72 7.22 -3.55
CA GLN A 199 22.37 7.16 -2.98
C GLN A 199 21.27 7.38 -4.02
N ILE A 200 21.39 8.45 -4.85
CA ILE A 200 20.41 8.75 -5.90
C ILE A 200 20.38 7.65 -6.96
N GLU A 201 21.56 7.17 -7.39
CA GLU A 201 21.67 6.10 -8.38
C GLU A 201 20.98 4.81 -7.89
N ALA A 202 21.28 4.39 -6.67
CA ALA A 202 20.65 3.24 -6.06
C ALA A 202 19.13 3.45 -5.86
N ALA A 203 18.72 4.62 -5.39
CA ALA A 203 17.32 4.93 -5.18
C ALA A 203 16.50 4.88 -6.47
N ARG A 204 17.01 5.44 -7.57
CA ARG A 204 16.36 5.36 -8.88
C ARG A 204 16.25 3.92 -9.37
N ALA A 205 17.33 3.13 -9.27
CA ALA A 205 17.31 1.74 -9.70
C ALA A 205 16.31 0.89 -8.90
N TRP A 206 16.23 1.10 -7.58
CA TRP A 206 15.28 0.46 -6.70
C TRP A 206 13.83 0.83 -7.04
N SER A 207 13.55 2.13 -7.11
CA SER A 207 12.19 2.62 -7.35
C SER A 207 11.68 2.27 -8.75
N LEU A 208 12.51 2.37 -9.79
CA LEU A 208 12.13 1.99 -11.15
C LEU A 208 11.88 0.49 -11.28
N TRP A 209 12.62 -0.36 -10.55
CA TRP A 209 12.33 -1.79 -10.51
C TRP A 209 10.88 -2.03 -10.11
N GLU A 210 10.41 -1.36 -9.07
CA GLU A 210 9.02 -1.46 -8.66
C GLU A 210 8.07 -0.80 -9.67
N GLY A 211 8.27 0.46 -9.99
CA GLY A 211 7.37 1.20 -10.87
C GLY A 211 7.13 0.55 -12.23
N GLU A 212 8.10 -0.20 -12.74
CA GLU A 212 8.01 -0.86 -14.04
C GLU A 212 7.49 -2.31 -14.00
N THR A 213 7.30 -2.89 -12.80
CA THR A 213 6.83 -4.28 -12.66
C THR A 213 5.48 -4.42 -11.97
N ILE A 214 4.88 -3.31 -11.51
CA ILE A 214 3.59 -3.31 -10.81
C ILE A 214 2.37 -3.38 -11.74
N THR A 215 2.52 -3.12 -13.03
CA THR A 215 1.42 -3.21 -14.00
C THR A 215 1.57 -4.45 -14.88
N LEU A 216 0.43 -5.04 -15.30
CA LEU A 216 0.44 -6.19 -16.20
C LEU A 216 1.07 -5.85 -17.55
N LEU A 217 0.71 -4.69 -18.09
CA LEU A 217 1.31 -4.13 -19.30
C LEU A 217 2.07 -2.85 -18.96
N PRO A 218 3.14 -2.49 -19.71
CA PRO A 218 3.87 -1.27 -19.45
C PRO A 218 2.97 -0.02 -19.40
N ASP A 219 3.08 0.75 -18.32
CA ASP A 219 2.33 2.00 -18.12
C ASP A 219 3.29 3.11 -17.67
N PRO A 220 3.71 3.98 -18.61
CA PRO A 220 4.61 5.09 -18.31
C PRO A 220 4.03 6.14 -17.34
N GLU A 221 2.69 6.29 -17.27
CA GLU A 221 2.07 7.21 -16.31
C GLU A 221 2.22 6.70 -14.87
N THR A 222 2.12 5.39 -14.69
CA THR A 222 2.33 4.76 -13.38
C THR A 222 3.81 4.73 -13.01
N SER A 223 4.72 4.40 -13.94
CA SER A 223 6.15 4.22 -13.63
C SER A 223 6.95 5.53 -13.59
N GLY A 224 6.52 6.57 -14.31
CA GLY A 224 7.27 7.84 -14.46
C GLY A 224 7.71 8.47 -13.15
N PRO A 225 6.83 8.68 -12.16
CA PRO A 225 7.18 9.30 -10.88
C PRO A 225 8.28 8.57 -10.10
N PHE A 226 8.43 7.26 -10.29
CA PHE A 226 9.46 6.47 -9.60
C PHE A 226 10.89 6.80 -10.04
N GLY A 227 11.07 7.50 -11.16
CA GLY A 227 12.37 7.97 -11.65
C GLY A 227 12.79 9.35 -11.13
N GLU A 228 11.91 10.09 -10.46
CA GLU A 228 12.19 11.43 -9.92
C GLU A 228 13.04 11.36 -8.66
N ASP A 229 14.15 12.11 -8.59
CA ASP A 229 15.17 11.97 -7.56
C ASP A 229 14.66 12.04 -6.12
N ASP A 230 13.90 13.08 -5.81
CA ASP A 230 13.44 13.31 -4.44
C ASP A 230 12.43 12.24 -4.01
N TYR A 231 11.52 11.87 -4.92
CA TYR A 231 10.59 10.78 -4.68
C TYR A 231 11.32 9.45 -4.56
N ALA A 232 12.19 9.12 -5.51
CA ALA A 232 12.94 7.85 -5.51
C ALA A 232 13.76 7.67 -4.24
N VAL A 233 14.43 8.73 -3.76
CA VAL A 233 15.24 8.65 -2.54
C VAL A 233 14.38 8.43 -1.30
N ALA A 234 13.28 9.16 -1.14
CA ALA A 234 12.38 8.98 0.00
C ALA A 234 11.75 7.58 -0.02
N PHE A 235 11.22 7.18 -1.17
CA PHE A 235 10.60 5.88 -1.40
C PHE A 235 11.55 4.73 -1.09
N ALA A 236 12.69 4.64 -1.80
CA ALA A 236 13.63 3.54 -1.66
C ALA A 236 14.25 3.45 -0.25
N ARG A 237 14.54 4.59 0.40
CA ARG A 237 15.09 4.61 1.76
C ARG A 237 14.12 4.03 2.77
N ILE A 238 12.86 4.45 2.71
CA ILE A 238 11.82 3.99 3.65
C ILE A 238 11.48 2.54 3.36
N GLU A 239 11.26 2.18 2.10
CA GLU A 239 10.90 0.82 1.72
C GLU A 239 11.97 -0.20 2.12
N ASN A 240 13.22 0.05 1.74
CA ASN A 240 14.34 -0.80 2.14
C ASN A 240 14.50 -0.87 3.68
N HIS A 241 14.26 0.24 4.39
CA HIS A 241 14.28 0.25 5.85
C HIS A 241 13.26 -0.74 6.45
N TYR A 242 12.04 -0.75 5.94
CA TYR A 242 11.04 -1.69 6.39
C TYR A 242 11.40 -3.13 6.05
N PHE A 243 11.91 -3.38 4.86
CA PHE A 243 12.18 -4.73 4.36
C PHE A 243 13.36 -5.40 5.05
N VAL A 244 14.46 -4.68 5.28
CA VAL A 244 15.61 -5.25 6.02
C VAL A 244 15.29 -5.56 7.49
N HIS A 245 14.21 -4.96 8.03
CA HIS A 245 13.74 -5.23 9.39
C HIS A 245 12.47 -6.09 9.42
N ALA A 246 12.10 -6.74 8.30
CA ALA A 246 10.87 -7.53 8.17
C ALA A 246 9.61 -6.80 8.67
N GLY A 247 9.56 -5.46 8.50
CA GLY A 247 8.47 -4.61 8.98
C GLY A 247 8.22 -4.68 10.49
N TRP A 248 9.17 -5.16 11.26
CA TRP A 248 9.01 -5.46 12.71
C TRP A 248 7.84 -6.41 13.00
N LEU A 249 7.50 -7.28 12.04
CA LEU A 249 6.55 -8.36 12.16
C LEU A 249 7.28 -9.69 12.39
N GLU A 250 6.67 -10.61 13.10
CA GLU A 250 7.12 -11.99 13.12
C GLU A 250 6.83 -12.68 11.78
N GLU A 251 7.65 -13.65 11.40
CA GLU A 251 7.44 -14.42 10.16
C GLU A 251 6.04 -15.05 10.15
N GLY A 252 5.26 -14.72 9.12
CA GLY A 252 3.89 -15.20 8.94
C GLY A 252 2.85 -14.66 9.93
N GLN A 253 3.17 -13.61 10.70
CA GLN A 253 2.31 -13.05 11.75
C GLN A 253 0.91 -12.71 11.24
N LEU A 254 0.79 -11.97 10.14
CA LEU A 254 -0.50 -11.50 9.64
C LEU A 254 -1.45 -12.64 9.23
N LEU A 255 -0.92 -13.72 8.67
CA LEU A 255 -1.75 -14.88 8.34
C LEU A 255 -2.10 -15.72 9.58
N ARG A 256 -1.18 -15.84 10.53
CA ARG A 256 -1.42 -16.51 11.81
C ARG A 256 -2.51 -15.81 12.62
N ASP A 257 -2.47 -14.49 12.64
CA ASP A 257 -3.33 -13.63 13.45
C ASP A 257 -4.64 -13.22 12.72
N ALA A 258 -4.82 -13.64 11.46
CA ALA A 258 -6.01 -13.33 10.65
C ALA A 258 -7.33 -13.82 11.28
N HIS A 259 -7.30 -14.75 12.24
CA HIS A 259 -8.48 -15.16 13.02
C HIS A 259 -9.12 -13.98 13.79
N LYS A 260 -8.34 -12.94 14.13
CA LYS A 260 -8.84 -11.70 14.77
C LYS A 260 -9.77 -10.88 13.86
N LEU A 261 -9.70 -11.13 12.55
CA LEU A 261 -10.57 -10.49 11.55
C LEU A 261 -11.93 -11.18 11.40
N SER A 262 -12.18 -12.28 12.11
CA SER A 262 -13.34 -13.17 11.93
C SER A 262 -14.69 -12.44 11.97
N ASP A 263 -14.80 -11.35 12.72
CA ASP A 263 -16.03 -10.55 12.85
C ASP A 263 -16.08 -9.31 11.95
N ILE A 264 -14.99 -8.99 11.24
CA ILE A 264 -14.89 -7.83 10.36
C ILE A 264 -15.32 -8.22 8.94
N PRO A 265 -16.39 -7.62 8.39
CA PRO A 265 -16.71 -7.76 6.98
C PRO A 265 -15.60 -7.18 6.11
N GLY A 266 -15.29 -7.82 4.98
CA GLY A 266 -14.23 -7.28 4.14
C GLY A 266 -14.29 -7.68 2.68
N THR A 267 -13.36 -7.11 1.91
CA THR A 267 -13.15 -7.44 0.51
C THR A 267 -11.65 -7.53 0.23
N ILE A 268 -11.24 -8.63 -0.36
CA ILE A 268 -9.88 -8.85 -0.86
C ILE A 268 -9.92 -8.76 -2.39
N VAL A 269 -9.15 -7.84 -2.98
CA VAL A 269 -9.00 -7.70 -4.44
C VAL A 269 -7.55 -7.95 -4.81
N HIS A 270 -7.29 -8.83 -5.77
CA HIS A 270 -5.93 -9.19 -6.13
C HIS A 270 -5.81 -9.51 -7.62
N GLY A 271 -4.74 -9.08 -8.27
CA GLY A 271 -4.45 -9.45 -9.65
C GLY A 271 -3.81 -10.83 -9.76
N ARG A 272 -4.22 -11.63 -10.75
CA ARG A 272 -3.64 -12.97 -10.99
C ARG A 272 -2.14 -12.91 -11.25
N TYR A 273 -1.70 -11.87 -11.96
CA TYR A 273 -0.33 -11.66 -12.40
C TYR A 273 0.38 -10.57 -11.60
N ASP A 274 0.00 -10.44 -10.33
CA ASP A 274 0.66 -9.54 -9.39
C ASP A 274 2.09 -10.03 -9.14
N MET A 275 3.09 -9.31 -9.67
CA MET A 275 4.50 -9.69 -9.58
C MET A 275 5.11 -9.35 -8.22
N PRO A 276 4.91 -8.14 -7.66
CA PRO A 276 5.40 -7.84 -6.31
C PRO A 276 4.81 -8.74 -5.23
N CYS A 277 3.50 -9.04 -5.33
CA CYS A 277 2.76 -9.74 -4.30
C CYS A 277 2.08 -10.99 -4.88
N PRO A 278 2.74 -12.15 -4.91
CA PRO A 278 2.18 -13.35 -5.54
C PRO A 278 0.81 -13.75 -4.98
N ALA A 279 -0.14 -14.08 -5.88
CA ALA A 279 -1.54 -14.37 -5.54
C ALA A 279 -1.75 -15.47 -4.48
N ARG A 280 -0.75 -16.30 -4.22
CA ARG A 280 -0.81 -17.36 -3.18
C ARG A 280 -1.04 -16.78 -1.78
N TYR A 281 -0.54 -15.56 -1.50
CA TYR A 281 -0.71 -14.90 -0.19
C TYR A 281 -2.12 -14.36 -0.02
N ALA A 282 -2.69 -13.77 -1.08
CA ALA A 282 -4.09 -13.38 -1.10
C ALA A 282 -5.03 -14.59 -0.94
N TRP A 283 -4.70 -15.71 -1.58
CA TRP A 283 -5.42 -16.96 -1.42
C TRP A 283 -5.34 -17.51 0.02
N ALA A 284 -4.17 -17.42 0.66
CA ALA A 284 -3.99 -17.83 2.04
C ALA A 284 -4.81 -16.95 3.00
N LEU A 285 -4.79 -15.64 2.81
CA LEU A 285 -5.60 -14.70 3.59
C LEU A 285 -7.10 -14.99 3.41
N HIS A 286 -7.58 -15.20 2.18
CA HIS A 286 -8.97 -15.57 1.90
C HIS A 286 -9.42 -16.82 2.69
N LYS A 287 -8.56 -17.83 2.77
CA LYS A 287 -8.87 -19.04 3.56
C LYS A 287 -8.90 -18.78 5.06
N ALA A 288 -8.10 -17.84 5.55
CA ALA A 288 -8.02 -17.51 6.97
C ALA A 288 -9.10 -16.51 7.42
N TRP A 289 -9.61 -15.68 6.51
CA TRP A 289 -10.60 -14.63 6.79
C TRP A 289 -11.89 -14.87 6.02
N SER A 290 -12.77 -15.72 6.57
CA SER A 290 -13.97 -16.25 5.90
C SER A 290 -15.09 -15.20 5.65
N LYS A 291 -15.09 -14.06 6.35
CA LYS A 291 -16.06 -12.98 6.11
C LYS A 291 -15.68 -12.03 4.97
N ALA A 292 -14.51 -12.21 4.37
CA ALA A 292 -14.10 -11.40 3.23
C ALA A 292 -14.58 -12.00 1.90
N ASP A 293 -15.20 -11.16 1.06
CA ASP A 293 -15.34 -11.47 -0.36
C ASP A 293 -13.95 -11.51 -1.00
N PHE A 294 -13.71 -12.48 -1.87
CA PHE A 294 -12.44 -12.62 -2.57
C PHE A 294 -12.60 -12.46 -4.08
N HIS A 295 -11.88 -11.51 -4.64
CA HIS A 295 -11.86 -11.23 -6.07
C HIS A 295 -10.44 -11.37 -6.63
N LEU A 296 -10.19 -12.46 -7.35
CA LEU A 296 -8.96 -12.66 -8.10
C LEU A 296 -9.20 -12.24 -9.55
N ILE A 297 -8.50 -11.21 -10.01
CA ILE A 297 -8.72 -10.58 -11.31
C ILE A 297 -7.79 -11.22 -12.33
N GLU A 298 -8.33 -12.03 -13.23
CA GLU A 298 -7.56 -12.89 -14.15
C GLU A 298 -6.69 -12.12 -15.16
N GLY A 299 -7.04 -10.90 -15.51
CA GLY A 299 -6.31 -10.08 -16.50
C GLY A 299 -5.61 -8.89 -15.88
N ALA A 300 -5.09 -8.99 -14.65
CA ALA A 300 -4.49 -7.86 -13.93
C ALA A 300 -3.21 -8.23 -13.18
N GLY A 301 -2.33 -7.25 -13.05
CA GLY A 301 -1.14 -7.24 -12.19
C GLY A 301 -1.41 -6.63 -10.81
N HIS A 302 -0.50 -5.75 -10.36
CA HIS A 302 -0.54 -5.19 -9.01
C HIS A 302 -1.29 -3.86 -8.92
N ALA A 303 -1.22 -2.99 -9.94
CA ALA A 303 -1.68 -1.61 -9.82
C ALA A 303 -3.19 -1.50 -9.59
N TYR A 304 -3.61 -0.63 -8.66
CA TYR A 304 -5.03 -0.41 -8.38
C TYR A 304 -5.78 0.23 -9.56
N SER A 305 -5.06 0.90 -10.46
CA SER A 305 -5.58 1.56 -11.65
C SER A 305 -5.98 0.59 -12.76
N GLU A 306 -5.58 -0.68 -12.69
CA GLU A 306 -5.97 -1.67 -13.68
C GLU A 306 -7.49 -1.88 -13.63
N PRO A 307 -8.19 -1.86 -14.80
CA PRO A 307 -9.65 -1.70 -14.85
C PRO A 307 -10.42 -2.71 -14.00
N GLY A 308 -10.06 -3.98 -14.05
CA GLY A 308 -10.74 -5.01 -13.26
C GLY A 308 -10.51 -4.90 -11.76
N ILE A 309 -9.33 -4.44 -11.35
CA ILE A 309 -9.01 -4.17 -9.93
C ILE A 309 -9.79 -2.95 -9.47
N LEU A 310 -9.74 -1.85 -10.22
CA LEU A 310 -10.44 -0.61 -9.89
C LEU A 310 -11.94 -0.83 -9.76
N ASP A 311 -12.57 -1.56 -10.71
CA ASP A 311 -13.98 -1.91 -10.65
C ASP A 311 -14.35 -2.57 -9.31
N ARG A 312 -13.59 -3.57 -8.89
CA ARG A 312 -13.88 -4.30 -7.64
C ARG A 312 -13.65 -3.47 -6.40
N LEU A 313 -12.67 -2.59 -6.41
CA LEU A 313 -12.43 -1.67 -5.29
C LEU A 313 -13.56 -0.66 -5.13
N ILE A 314 -14.03 -0.05 -6.23
CA ILE A 314 -15.18 0.87 -6.20
C ILE A 314 -16.45 0.14 -5.75
N ARG A 315 -16.72 -1.06 -6.29
CA ARG A 315 -17.89 -1.86 -5.85
C ARG A 315 -17.78 -2.25 -4.38
N ALA A 316 -16.61 -2.49 -3.84
CA ALA A 316 -16.43 -2.78 -2.42
C ALA A 316 -16.76 -1.56 -1.55
N THR A 317 -16.27 -0.38 -1.90
CA THR A 317 -16.62 0.86 -1.17
C THR A 317 -18.11 1.21 -1.32
N ASP A 318 -18.70 1.03 -2.52
CA ASP A 318 -20.15 1.21 -2.75
C ASP A 318 -20.97 0.25 -1.86
N LYS A 319 -20.64 -1.04 -1.86
CA LYS A 319 -21.31 -2.06 -1.03
C LYS A 319 -21.32 -1.67 0.45
N PHE A 320 -20.18 -1.26 0.97
CA PHE A 320 -20.05 -0.90 2.39
C PHE A 320 -20.67 0.47 2.73
N ALA A 321 -20.97 1.29 1.74
CA ALA A 321 -21.78 2.49 1.90
C ALA A 321 -23.28 2.22 1.84
N GLY A 322 -23.70 1.00 1.57
CA GLY A 322 -25.12 0.61 1.43
C GLY A 322 -25.72 0.94 0.06
N LYS A 323 -24.90 1.01 -0.99
CA LYS A 323 -25.28 1.33 -2.38
C LYS A 323 -25.44 0.07 -3.23
#